data_0dd4edc45d759717037ab5627795ddef
#
_entry.id   0dd4edc45d759717037ab5627795ddef
#
_cell.length_a   1.000
_cell.length_b   1.000
_cell.length_c   1.000
_cell.angle_alpha   90.00
_cell.angle_beta   90.00
_cell.angle_gamma   90.00
#
_symmetry.space_group_name_H-M   'P 1'
#
loop_
_entity.id
_entity.type
_entity.pdbx_description
1 polymer ?
#
loop_
_entity_poly.entity_id
_entity_poly.type
_entity_poly.pdbx_seq_one_letter_code
_entity_poly.pdbx_strand_id
1 'polypeptide(L)'
;MKTRRPDRVFIERAEREDDLAALVRGVIAVALHDPEFTYAEALCVRLAAHQNLNVRGNAIQAMGHLIRMHGRLDEATARSIIEAGLHDESEYVRSQAEEVRDESARLLGWKY
;
A
#
# COMPACT_ATOMS: atom_id res chain seq x y z
N MET A 1 -21.63 -9.31 19.96
CA MET A 1 -21.33 -8.11 19.14
C MET A 1 -19.88 -8.15 18.71
N LYS A 2 -19.65 -8.00 17.41
CA LYS A 2 -18.29 -8.01 16.90
C LYS A 2 -17.60 -6.67 17.18
N THR A 3 -16.44 -6.73 17.79
CA THR A 3 -15.60 -5.54 17.99
C THR A 3 -14.82 -5.29 16.71
N ARG A 4 -14.82 -4.04 16.23
CA ARG A 4 -14.02 -3.67 15.06
C ARG A 4 -12.53 -3.71 15.41
N ARG A 5 -11.72 -4.10 14.41
CA ARG A 5 -10.27 -4.12 14.58
C ARG A 5 -9.74 -2.72 14.86
N PRO A 6 -8.90 -2.56 15.90
CA PRO A 6 -8.34 -1.22 16.22
C PRO A 6 -7.63 -0.55 15.04
N ASP A 7 -6.89 -1.33 14.24
CA ASP A 7 -6.17 -0.76 13.09
C ASP A 7 -7.13 -0.20 12.05
N ARG A 8 -8.28 -0.85 11.84
CA ARG A 8 -9.29 -0.34 10.90
C ARG A 8 -9.96 0.92 11.44
N VAL A 9 -10.29 0.93 12.71
CA VAL A 9 -10.86 2.13 13.34
C VAL A 9 -9.90 3.30 13.20
N PHE A 10 -8.63 3.06 13.49
CA PHE A 10 -7.57 4.06 13.40
C PHE A 10 -7.42 4.62 11.98
N ILE A 11 -7.28 3.72 10.98
CA ILE A 11 -7.01 4.16 9.61
C ILE A 11 -8.24 4.84 8.97
N GLU A 12 -9.44 4.36 9.26
CA GLU A 12 -10.65 4.97 8.72
C GLU A 12 -10.86 6.37 9.27
N ARG A 13 -10.55 6.58 10.54
CA ARG A 13 -10.56 7.91 11.14
C ARG A 13 -9.50 8.81 10.49
N ALA A 14 -8.30 8.28 10.29
CA ALA A 14 -7.21 9.00 9.63
C ALA A 14 -7.60 9.43 8.21
N GLU A 15 -8.28 8.56 7.47
CA GLU A 15 -8.77 8.91 6.14
C GLU A 15 -9.82 10.03 6.19
N ARG A 16 -10.76 9.95 7.13
CA ARG A 16 -11.79 11.00 7.27
C ARG A 16 -11.20 12.36 7.62
N GLU A 17 -10.18 12.36 8.47
CA GLU A 17 -9.55 13.60 8.96
C GLU A 17 -8.35 14.03 8.11
N ASP A 18 -7.98 13.23 7.13
CA ASP A 18 -6.76 13.41 6.35
C ASP A 18 -5.54 13.66 7.23
N ASP A 19 -5.41 12.85 8.29
CA ASP A 19 -4.31 12.92 9.25
C ASP A 19 -3.09 12.21 8.65
N LEU A 20 -2.17 13.00 8.10
CA LEU A 20 -1.04 12.48 7.31
C LEU A 20 -0.15 11.55 8.14
N ALA A 21 0.19 11.93 9.37
CA ALA A 21 1.04 11.10 10.22
C ALA A 21 0.39 9.75 10.52
N ALA A 22 -0.94 9.77 10.77
CA ALA A 22 -1.69 8.56 11.03
C ALA A 22 -1.82 7.69 9.78
N LEU A 23 -2.01 8.30 8.59
CA LEU A 23 -2.08 7.55 7.33
C LEU A 23 -0.76 6.86 7.02
N VAL A 24 0.35 7.55 7.21
CA VAL A 24 1.70 7.01 6.95
C VAL A 24 1.95 5.75 7.78
N ARG A 25 1.59 5.79 9.07
CA ARG A 25 1.78 4.63 9.96
C ARG A 25 0.71 3.58 9.76
N GLY A 26 -0.52 4.01 9.60
CA GLY A 26 -1.69 3.13 9.57
C GLY A 26 -1.72 2.21 8.37
N VAL A 27 -1.30 2.69 7.20
CA VAL A 27 -1.31 1.85 5.99
C VAL A 27 -0.36 0.67 6.14
N ILE A 28 0.81 0.89 6.73
CA ILE A 28 1.77 -0.19 7.01
C ILE A 28 1.20 -1.17 8.04
N ALA A 29 0.61 -0.66 9.12
CA ALA A 29 0.03 -1.51 10.16
C ALA A 29 -1.08 -2.40 9.62
N VAL A 30 -1.96 -1.86 8.78
CA VAL A 30 -3.03 -2.65 8.17
C VAL A 30 -2.45 -3.73 7.25
N ALA A 31 -1.46 -3.38 6.43
CA ALA A 31 -0.84 -4.36 5.54
C ALA A 31 -0.18 -5.51 6.32
N LEU A 32 0.43 -5.20 7.47
CA LEU A 32 1.13 -6.21 8.26
C LEU A 32 0.20 -7.04 9.14
N HIS A 33 -0.90 -6.49 9.62
CA HIS A 33 -1.68 -7.10 10.69
C HIS A 33 -3.11 -7.47 10.34
N ASP A 34 -3.70 -6.88 9.29
CA ASP A 34 -5.06 -7.22 8.93
C ASP A 34 -5.07 -8.54 8.15
N PRO A 35 -5.81 -9.56 8.62
CA PRO A 35 -5.83 -10.85 7.94
C PRO A 35 -6.62 -10.85 6.64
N GLU A 36 -7.44 -9.81 6.40
CA GLU A 36 -8.25 -9.75 5.19
C GLU A 36 -7.52 -9.00 4.08
N PHE A 37 -6.99 -9.79 3.14
CA PHE A 37 -6.24 -9.25 2.01
C PHE A 37 -7.00 -8.19 1.24
N THR A 38 -8.30 -8.43 0.95
CA THR A 38 -9.09 -7.51 0.15
C THR A 38 -9.23 -6.13 0.80
N TYR A 39 -9.37 -6.09 2.12
CA TYR A 39 -9.43 -4.82 2.86
C TYR A 39 -8.09 -4.08 2.76
N ALA A 40 -7.01 -4.77 3.03
CA ALA A 40 -5.67 -4.18 3.05
C ALA A 40 -5.27 -3.72 1.63
N GLU A 41 -5.54 -4.52 0.62
CA GLU A 41 -5.22 -4.15 -0.76
C GLU A 41 -6.00 -2.91 -1.19
N ALA A 42 -7.30 -2.86 -0.91
CA ALA A 42 -8.13 -1.71 -1.27
C ALA A 42 -7.61 -0.42 -0.61
N LEU A 43 -7.18 -0.51 0.63
CA LEU A 43 -6.59 0.63 1.34
C LEU A 43 -5.30 1.10 0.67
N CYS A 44 -4.40 0.18 0.37
CA CYS A 44 -3.13 0.51 -0.30
C CYS A 44 -3.38 1.19 -1.65
N VAL A 45 -4.33 0.68 -2.43
CA VAL A 45 -4.68 1.24 -3.74
C VAL A 45 -5.18 2.68 -3.58
N ARG A 46 -6.08 2.93 -2.63
CA ARG A 46 -6.59 4.29 -2.39
C ARG A 46 -5.47 5.24 -2.00
N LEU A 47 -4.63 4.84 -1.08
CA LEU A 47 -3.59 5.71 -0.53
C LEU A 47 -2.40 5.89 -1.48
N ALA A 48 -2.20 4.96 -2.40
CA ALA A 48 -1.17 5.11 -3.44
C ALA A 48 -1.45 6.30 -4.37
N ALA A 49 -2.70 6.77 -4.40
CA ALA A 49 -3.09 7.95 -5.17
C ALA A 49 -3.19 9.23 -4.33
N HIS A 50 -2.79 9.19 -3.07
CA HIS A 50 -2.86 10.33 -2.17
C HIS A 50 -1.91 11.46 -2.61
N GLN A 51 -2.30 12.71 -2.36
CA GLN A 51 -1.50 13.87 -2.74
C GLN A 51 -0.17 13.98 -2.01
N ASN A 52 -0.10 13.50 -0.77
CA ASN A 52 1.11 13.57 0.03
C ASN A 52 2.08 12.44 -0.37
N LEU A 53 3.33 12.80 -0.63
CA LEU A 53 4.34 11.84 -1.10
C LEU A 53 4.67 10.75 -0.08
N ASN A 54 4.63 11.07 1.21
CA ASN A 54 4.92 10.07 2.24
C ASN A 54 3.79 9.05 2.35
N VAL A 55 2.55 9.49 2.19
CA VAL A 55 1.38 8.60 2.18
C VAL A 55 1.44 7.70 0.94
N ARG A 56 1.69 8.29 -0.27
CA ARG A 56 1.83 7.51 -1.51
C ARG A 56 2.92 6.45 -1.39
N GLY A 57 4.10 6.88 -0.96
CA GLY A 57 5.25 5.98 -0.88
C GLY A 57 5.04 4.86 0.12
N ASN A 58 4.45 5.16 1.28
CA ASN A 58 4.15 4.12 2.27
C ASN A 58 3.06 3.17 1.80
N ALA A 59 2.08 3.65 1.03
CA ALA A 59 1.07 2.78 0.45
C ALA A 59 1.69 1.79 -0.54
N ILE A 60 2.63 2.26 -1.36
CA ILE A 60 3.36 1.38 -2.29
C ILE A 60 4.22 0.39 -1.51
N GLN A 61 4.94 0.85 -0.49
CA GLN A 61 5.70 -0.04 0.39
C GLN A 61 4.81 -1.11 1.01
N ALA A 62 3.61 -0.72 1.45
CA ALA A 62 2.64 -1.65 2.03
C ALA A 62 2.23 -2.74 1.04
N MET A 63 2.15 -2.43 -0.26
CA MET A 63 1.89 -3.45 -1.29
C MET A 63 2.97 -4.53 -1.28
N GLY A 64 4.23 -4.15 -1.07
CA GLY A 64 5.31 -5.12 -0.91
C GLY A 64 5.09 -6.06 0.27
N HIS A 65 4.60 -5.53 1.40
CA HIS A 65 4.24 -6.38 2.54
C HIS A 65 3.12 -7.36 2.18
N LEU A 66 2.13 -6.93 1.41
CA LEU A 66 1.04 -7.82 0.97
C LEU A 66 1.56 -8.96 0.10
N ILE A 67 2.49 -8.67 -0.80
CA ILE A 67 3.12 -9.71 -1.62
C ILE A 67 3.80 -10.76 -0.73
N ARG A 68 4.58 -10.31 0.23
CA ARG A 68 5.32 -11.21 1.12
C ARG A 68 4.40 -12.03 2.03
N MET A 69 3.32 -11.44 2.50
CA MET A 69 2.44 -12.08 3.46
C MET A 69 1.35 -12.93 2.81
N HIS A 70 0.85 -12.53 1.66
CA HIS A 70 -0.29 -13.19 1.01
C HIS A 70 0.06 -13.82 -0.33
N GLY A 71 1.22 -13.50 -0.89
CA GLY A 71 1.67 -14.08 -2.16
C GLY A 71 0.84 -13.64 -3.36
N ARG A 72 0.18 -12.49 -3.29
CA ARG A 72 -0.65 -12.00 -4.40
C ARG A 72 -0.90 -10.50 -4.33
N LEU A 73 -1.20 -9.95 -5.49
CA LEU A 73 -1.79 -8.62 -5.70
C LEU A 73 -2.64 -8.70 -6.96
N ASP A 74 -3.63 -7.83 -7.08
CA ASP A 74 -4.33 -7.67 -8.36
C ASP A 74 -3.35 -7.07 -9.37
N GLU A 75 -2.98 -7.87 -10.38
CA GLU A 75 -1.86 -7.53 -11.26
C GLU A 75 -2.11 -6.24 -12.04
N ALA A 76 -3.26 -6.10 -12.67
CA ALA A 76 -3.56 -4.92 -13.50
C ALA A 76 -3.47 -3.63 -12.68
N THR A 77 -4.10 -3.61 -11.50
CA THR A 77 -4.10 -2.45 -10.61
C THR A 77 -2.70 -2.16 -10.08
N ALA A 78 -1.99 -3.19 -9.63
CA ALA A 78 -0.66 -3.03 -9.07
C ALA A 78 0.34 -2.54 -10.12
N ARG A 79 0.29 -3.07 -11.35
CA ARG A 79 1.17 -2.59 -12.42
C ARG A 79 0.94 -1.12 -12.74
N SER A 80 -0.32 -0.68 -12.73
CA SER A 80 -0.65 0.73 -12.98
C SER A 80 -0.04 1.63 -11.89
N ILE A 81 -0.13 1.21 -10.64
CA ILE A 81 0.43 1.96 -9.51
C ILE A 81 1.96 1.98 -9.57
N ILE A 82 2.57 0.83 -9.86
CA ILE A 82 4.04 0.73 -9.99
C ILE A 82 4.54 1.64 -11.11
N GLU A 83 3.90 1.58 -12.27
CA GLU A 83 4.29 2.40 -13.42
C GLU A 83 4.21 3.89 -13.09
N ALA A 84 3.11 4.33 -12.51
CA ALA A 84 2.97 5.72 -12.08
C ALA A 84 4.03 6.10 -11.04
N GLY A 85 4.28 5.21 -10.08
CA GLY A 85 5.26 5.45 -9.03
C GLY A 85 6.69 5.57 -9.55
N LEU A 86 7.05 4.81 -10.57
CA LEU A 86 8.38 4.88 -11.20
C LEU A 86 8.64 6.25 -11.85
N HIS A 87 7.58 6.97 -12.19
CA HIS A 87 7.67 8.31 -12.80
C HIS A 87 7.25 9.43 -11.84
N ASP A 88 7.07 9.12 -10.56
CA ASP A 88 6.67 10.11 -9.56
C ASP A 88 7.76 11.17 -9.41
N GLU A 89 7.37 12.40 -9.11
CA GLU A 89 8.32 13.48 -8.85
C GLU A 89 9.13 13.27 -7.58
N SER A 90 8.65 12.46 -6.64
CA SER A 90 9.31 12.14 -5.38
C SER A 90 10.28 10.98 -5.55
N GLU A 91 11.54 11.19 -5.15
CA GLU A 91 12.52 10.12 -5.12
C GLU A 91 12.10 8.98 -4.20
N TYR A 92 11.49 9.31 -3.05
CA TYR A 92 11.00 8.30 -2.12
C TYR A 92 9.97 7.40 -2.77
N VAL A 93 8.98 7.99 -3.46
CA VAL A 93 7.94 7.21 -4.14
C VAL A 93 8.55 6.34 -5.25
N ARG A 94 9.47 6.93 -6.05
CA ARG A 94 10.15 6.16 -7.11
C ARG A 94 10.88 4.94 -6.55
N SER A 95 11.60 5.12 -5.43
CA SER A 95 12.35 4.01 -4.83
C SER A 95 11.42 2.91 -4.31
N GLN A 96 10.28 3.26 -3.73
CA GLN A 96 9.32 2.27 -3.29
C GLN A 96 8.71 1.52 -4.47
N ALA A 97 8.42 2.22 -5.56
CA ALA A 97 7.90 1.59 -6.77
C ALA A 97 8.91 0.60 -7.37
N GLU A 98 10.19 0.96 -7.38
CA GLU A 98 11.26 0.07 -7.85
C GLU A 98 11.33 -1.20 -7.00
N GLU A 99 11.25 -1.06 -5.68
CA GLU A 99 11.29 -2.20 -4.77
C GLU A 99 10.10 -3.14 -4.99
N VAL A 100 8.90 -2.60 -5.15
CA VAL A 100 7.70 -3.43 -5.37
C VAL A 100 7.75 -4.09 -6.75
N ARG A 101 8.25 -3.37 -7.77
CA ARG A 101 8.47 -3.97 -9.09
C ARG A 101 9.37 -5.20 -8.97
N ASP A 102 10.51 -5.05 -8.31
CA ASP A 102 11.48 -6.13 -8.15
C ASP A 102 10.91 -7.28 -7.32
N GLU A 103 10.17 -6.96 -6.26
CA GLU A 103 9.53 -7.94 -5.40
C GLU A 103 8.47 -8.75 -6.16
N SER A 104 7.64 -8.08 -6.95
CA SER A 104 6.61 -8.75 -7.75
C SER A 104 7.21 -9.64 -8.83
N ALA A 105 8.31 -9.21 -9.44
CA ALA A 105 9.03 -10.03 -10.40
C ALA A 105 9.59 -11.28 -9.73
N ARG A 106 10.18 -11.12 -8.56
CA ARG A 106 10.85 -12.21 -7.85
C ARG A 106 9.87 -13.18 -7.21
N LEU A 107 8.81 -12.68 -6.56
CA LEU A 107 7.90 -13.50 -5.77
C LEU A 107 6.64 -13.93 -6.50
N LEU A 108 6.16 -13.11 -7.45
CA LEU A 108 4.94 -13.40 -8.21
C LEU A 108 5.23 -13.82 -9.65
N GLY A 109 6.49 -13.75 -10.07
CA GLY A 109 6.88 -14.13 -11.42
C GLY A 109 6.44 -13.14 -12.50
N TRP A 110 6.13 -11.89 -12.11
CA TRP A 110 5.72 -10.89 -13.08
C TRP A 110 6.89 -10.46 -13.96
N LYS A 111 6.62 -10.31 -15.24
CA LYS A 111 7.64 -9.88 -16.21
C LYS A 111 7.41 -8.42 -16.58
N TYR A 112 8.50 -7.70 -16.61
CA TYR A 112 8.48 -6.27 -16.94
C TYR A 112 9.27 -5.99 -18.21
#